data_b34021b2944534abcedcd53829642591
#
_entry.id   b34021b2944534abcedcd53829642591
#
_cell.length_a   1.000
_cell.length_b   1.000
_cell.length_c   1.000
_cell.angle_alpha   90.00
_cell.angle_beta   90.00
_cell.angle_gamma   90.00
#
_symmetry.space_group_name_H-M   'P 1'
#
loop_
_entity.id
_entity.type
_entity.pdbx_description
1 polymer ?
#
loop_
_entity_poly.entity_id
_entity_poly.type
_entity_poly.pdbx_seq_one_letter_code
_entity_poly.pdbx_strand_id
1 'polypeptide(L)'
;MLSIEEIKLLIEKLEKVKANDFQKIIDDNLKILKDLAVAVDINNQDQIDRLDKTKDWYSKDIEWRHERKEGLHDKLLFDKIESKIGQFSKMGASSALYNSLEIGPGYGKFSKLFLAWRLNFYVDILPHCHSKIKKLFNPQQHKYIKFYTTDRTACPEIPDNAVNFVFSWDTFPFFTQEHIKEYLQDIYRVVLPGGYIFIHYANCEYDRDLHESKRGYWNYNTKSAMEKIIKETGYNVIEMDQFTPGANYAIFQKPGNDNPVLYKVIEIPAEK
;
A
#
# COMPACT_ATOMS: atom_id res chain seq x y z
N MET A 1 16.73 6.63 -18.46
CA MET A 1 17.02 5.86 -17.23
C MET A 1 18.37 5.20 -17.44
N LEU A 2 19.29 5.30 -16.49
CA LEU A 2 20.60 4.66 -16.62
C LEU A 2 20.46 3.14 -16.54
N SER A 3 21.18 2.40 -17.37
CA SER A 3 21.26 0.94 -17.27
C SER A 3 22.10 0.51 -16.05
N ILE A 4 21.93 -0.72 -15.61
CA ILE A 4 22.72 -1.31 -14.49
C ILE A 4 24.22 -1.19 -14.78
N GLU A 5 24.63 -1.45 -16.02
CA GLU A 5 26.05 -1.36 -16.42
C GLU A 5 26.58 0.07 -16.32
N GLU A 6 25.80 1.06 -16.71
CA GLU A 6 26.17 2.47 -16.55
C GLU A 6 26.28 2.88 -15.09
N ILE A 7 25.38 2.40 -14.23
CA ILE A 7 25.42 2.63 -12.78
C ILE A 7 26.66 1.96 -12.16
N LYS A 8 26.97 0.71 -12.50
CA LYS A 8 28.18 0.00 -12.05
C LYS A 8 29.45 0.72 -12.47
N LEU A 9 29.51 1.21 -13.71
CA LEU A 9 30.65 1.97 -14.22
C LEU A 9 30.83 3.32 -13.49
N LEU A 10 29.72 3.98 -13.13
CA LEU A 10 29.78 5.21 -12.33
C LEU A 10 30.26 4.94 -10.91
N ILE A 11 29.84 3.85 -10.29
CA ILE A 11 30.31 3.40 -8.97
C ILE A 11 31.84 3.19 -9.01
N GLU A 12 32.34 2.44 -10.00
CA GLU A 12 33.79 2.21 -10.15
C GLU A 12 34.60 3.50 -10.35
N LYS A 13 34.05 4.45 -11.10
CA LYS A 13 34.71 5.76 -11.30
C LYS A 13 34.77 6.57 -10.01
N LEU A 14 33.67 6.59 -9.23
CA LEU A 14 33.62 7.31 -7.95
C LEU A 14 34.51 6.67 -6.89
N GLU A 15 34.60 5.34 -6.85
CA GLU A 15 35.54 4.65 -5.92
C GLU A 15 37.01 4.93 -6.20
N LYS A 16 37.36 5.32 -7.43
CA LYS A 16 38.74 5.70 -7.82
C LYS A 16 39.06 7.16 -7.53
N VAL A 17 38.07 8.01 -7.19
CA VAL A 17 38.30 9.44 -6.88
C VAL A 17 38.71 9.58 -5.40
N LYS A 18 39.96 9.97 -5.16
CA LYS A 18 40.46 10.28 -3.81
C LYS A 18 40.74 11.78 -3.71
N ALA A 19 39.80 12.53 -3.12
CA ALA A 19 40.03 13.93 -2.78
C ALA A 19 39.50 14.18 -1.36
N ASN A 20 40.36 14.63 -0.46
CA ASN A 20 40.12 14.70 0.98
C ASN A 20 38.93 15.59 1.38
N ASP A 21 38.68 16.69 0.67
CA ASP A 21 37.59 17.64 1.03
C ASP A 21 36.22 17.24 0.50
N PHE A 22 36.15 16.24 -0.38
CA PHE A 22 34.89 15.77 -0.98
C PHE A 22 34.53 14.34 -0.58
N GLN A 23 35.28 13.71 0.31
CA GLN A 23 35.12 12.28 0.63
C GLN A 23 33.70 11.96 1.10
N LYS A 24 33.12 12.81 1.95
CA LYS A 24 31.74 12.61 2.44
C LYS A 24 30.72 12.68 1.31
N ILE A 25 30.88 13.63 0.39
CA ILE A 25 29.96 13.78 -0.78
C ILE A 25 30.10 12.56 -1.70
N ILE A 26 31.32 12.05 -1.86
CA ILE A 26 31.59 10.83 -2.65
C ILE A 26 30.96 9.62 -1.99
N ASP A 27 31.10 9.45 -0.69
CA ASP A 27 30.56 8.33 0.06
C ASP A 27 29.02 8.32 0.04
N ASP A 28 28.39 9.49 0.20
CA ASP A 28 26.95 9.65 0.12
C ASP A 28 26.42 9.33 -1.29
N ASN A 29 27.11 9.80 -2.35
CA ASN A 29 26.73 9.50 -3.74
C ASN A 29 26.98 8.03 -4.11
N LEU A 30 28.07 7.42 -3.63
CA LEU A 30 28.33 5.99 -3.79
C LEU A 30 27.26 5.14 -3.13
N LYS A 31 26.79 5.54 -1.93
CA LYS A 31 25.69 4.87 -1.27
C LYS A 31 24.42 4.94 -2.10
N ILE A 32 24.06 6.12 -2.61
CA ILE A 32 22.89 6.31 -3.48
C ILE A 32 22.99 5.44 -4.74
N LEU A 33 24.15 5.41 -5.40
CA LEU A 33 24.34 4.61 -6.61
C LEU A 33 24.30 3.10 -6.34
N LYS A 34 24.84 2.65 -5.19
CA LYS A 34 24.73 1.25 -4.76
C LYS A 34 23.27 0.86 -4.48
N ASP A 35 22.53 1.75 -3.82
CA ASP A 35 21.11 1.55 -3.54
C ASP A 35 20.28 1.54 -4.83
N LEU A 36 20.60 2.41 -5.80
CA LEU A 36 19.98 2.40 -7.13
C LEU A 36 20.30 1.12 -7.93
N ALA A 37 21.54 0.64 -7.89
CA ALA A 37 21.92 -0.61 -8.54
C ALA A 37 21.14 -1.81 -7.96
N VAL A 38 20.99 -1.86 -6.63
CA VAL A 38 20.17 -2.86 -5.94
C VAL A 38 18.70 -2.71 -6.35
N ALA A 39 18.18 -1.48 -6.43
CA ALA A 39 16.80 -1.23 -6.83
C ALA A 39 16.50 -1.71 -8.26
N VAL A 40 17.43 -1.49 -9.20
CA VAL A 40 17.28 -1.94 -10.59
C VAL A 40 17.39 -3.47 -10.69
N ASP A 41 18.29 -4.10 -9.92
CA ASP A 41 18.38 -5.57 -9.85
C ASP A 41 17.13 -6.22 -9.21
N ILE A 42 16.55 -5.57 -8.19
CA ILE A 42 15.35 -6.02 -7.50
C ILE A 42 14.09 -5.85 -8.37
N ASN A 43 14.01 -4.78 -9.16
CA ASN A 43 12.86 -4.50 -10.05
C ASN A 43 12.94 -5.21 -11.42
N ASN A 44 13.80 -6.20 -11.57
CA ASN A 44 13.97 -6.95 -12.80
C ASN A 44 12.78 -7.91 -13.06
N GLN A 45 12.57 -8.30 -14.33
CA GLN A 45 11.49 -9.19 -14.81
C GLN A 45 11.36 -10.49 -13.99
N ASP A 46 12.47 -11.02 -13.45
CA ASP A 46 12.47 -12.16 -12.54
C ASP A 46 11.60 -12.00 -11.29
N GLN A 47 11.33 -10.77 -10.86
CA GLN A 47 10.46 -10.50 -9.71
C GLN A 47 8.98 -10.52 -10.10
N ILE A 48 8.64 -10.10 -11.32
CA ILE A 48 7.28 -10.24 -11.86
C ILE A 48 6.93 -11.72 -11.93
N ASP A 49 7.84 -12.54 -12.44
CA ASP A 49 7.66 -14.00 -12.49
C ASP A 49 7.62 -14.65 -11.09
N ARG A 50 8.31 -14.06 -10.10
CA ARG A 50 8.21 -14.50 -8.71
C ARG A 50 6.85 -14.17 -8.09
N LEU A 51 6.23 -13.06 -8.43
CA LEU A 51 4.86 -12.75 -7.97
C LEU A 51 3.85 -13.79 -8.48
N ASP A 52 3.98 -14.28 -9.70
CA ASP A 52 3.12 -15.36 -10.22
C ASP A 52 3.41 -16.73 -9.57
N LYS A 53 4.67 -17.01 -9.22
CA LYS A 53 5.05 -18.21 -8.46
C LYS A 53 4.72 -18.14 -6.97
N THR A 54 4.47 -16.94 -6.44
CA THR A 54 4.27 -16.71 -5.01
C THR A 54 2.82 -16.73 -4.56
N LYS A 55 1.83 -16.97 -5.44
CA LYS A 55 0.43 -17.15 -5.00
C LYS A 55 0.32 -18.21 -3.90
N ASP A 56 1.03 -19.33 -4.05
CA ASP A 56 1.06 -20.39 -3.04
C ASP A 56 1.85 -19.98 -1.78
N TRP A 57 2.91 -19.20 -1.93
CA TRP A 57 3.70 -18.71 -0.81
C TRP A 57 2.92 -17.65 0.00
N TYR A 58 2.27 -16.70 -0.68
CA TYR A 58 1.39 -15.73 -0.02
C TYR A 58 0.25 -16.39 0.75
N SER A 59 -0.36 -17.39 0.15
CA SER A 59 -1.41 -18.17 0.82
C SER A 59 -0.90 -18.79 2.12
N LYS A 60 0.27 -19.42 2.10
CA LYS A 60 0.91 -20.04 3.26
C LYS A 60 1.41 -19.01 4.28
N ASP A 61 1.98 -17.87 3.82
CA ASP A 61 2.45 -16.80 4.71
C ASP A 61 1.29 -16.12 5.44
N ILE A 62 0.18 -15.88 4.74
CA ILE A 62 -1.04 -15.34 5.34
C ILE A 62 -1.59 -16.31 6.39
N GLU A 63 -1.65 -17.61 6.10
CA GLU A 63 -2.09 -18.61 7.08
C GLU A 63 -1.18 -18.62 8.31
N TRP A 64 0.14 -18.66 8.11
CA TRP A 64 1.11 -18.63 9.21
C TRP A 64 1.03 -17.37 10.06
N ARG A 65 0.85 -16.19 9.46
CA ARG A 65 0.70 -14.92 10.18
C ARG A 65 -0.58 -14.89 11.03
N HIS A 66 -1.66 -15.50 10.56
CA HIS A 66 -2.92 -15.58 11.31
C HIS A 66 -2.93 -16.60 12.42
N GLU A 67 -2.16 -17.68 12.29
CA GLU A 67 -2.00 -18.69 13.35
C GLU A 67 -1.05 -18.20 14.45
N ARG A 68 -0.20 -17.25 14.15
CA ARG A 68 0.70 -16.64 15.11
C ARG A 68 -0.08 -15.82 16.14
N LYS A 69 0.13 -16.07 17.43
CA LYS A 69 -0.42 -15.23 18.50
C LYS A 69 0.09 -13.80 18.34
N GLU A 70 -0.82 -12.83 18.30
CA GLU A 70 -0.48 -11.42 18.28
C GLU A 70 0.36 -11.04 19.49
N GLY A 71 1.57 -10.54 19.25
CA GLY A 71 2.44 -10.00 20.28
C GLY A 71 2.01 -8.60 20.70
N LEU A 72 2.55 -8.12 21.83
CA LEU A 72 2.30 -6.74 22.31
C LEU A 72 2.62 -5.69 21.23
N HIS A 73 3.67 -5.91 20.44
CA HIS A 73 4.05 -5.02 19.33
C HIS A 73 2.95 -4.94 18.25
N ASP A 74 2.37 -6.07 17.87
CA ASP A 74 1.30 -6.11 16.87
C ASP A 74 0.06 -5.38 17.35
N LYS A 75 -0.27 -5.51 18.64
CA LYS A 75 -1.38 -4.78 19.25
C LYS A 75 -1.14 -3.27 19.27
N LEU A 76 0.05 -2.83 19.69
CA LEU A 76 0.39 -1.39 19.70
C LEU A 76 0.36 -0.77 18.29
N LEU A 77 0.81 -1.51 17.29
CA LEU A 77 0.72 -1.08 15.90
C LEU A 77 -0.74 -0.99 15.43
N PHE A 78 -1.55 -1.98 15.78
CA PHE A 78 -2.99 -1.98 15.46
C PHE A 78 -3.68 -0.75 16.08
N ASP A 79 -3.44 -0.48 17.37
CA ASP A 79 -4.04 0.65 18.09
C ASP A 79 -3.64 2.00 17.44
N LYS A 80 -2.38 2.12 16.97
CA LYS A 80 -1.92 3.32 16.25
C LYS A 80 -2.62 3.49 14.90
N ILE A 81 -2.77 2.40 14.14
CA ILE A 81 -3.47 2.41 12.85
C ILE A 81 -4.95 2.78 13.06
N GLU A 82 -5.62 2.16 14.02
CA GLU A 82 -7.00 2.46 14.38
C GLU A 82 -7.18 3.93 14.74
N SER A 83 -6.29 4.46 15.61
CA SER A 83 -6.30 5.88 15.99
C SER A 83 -6.13 6.80 14.78
N LYS A 84 -5.24 6.44 13.84
CA LYS A 84 -5.00 7.22 12.64
C LYS A 84 -6.20 7.17 11.68
N ILE A 85 -6.80 6.02 11.46
CA ILE A 85 -8.06 5.89 10.72
C ILE A 85 -9.14 6.74 11.37
N GLY A 86 -9.25 6.73 12.70
CA GLY A 86 -10.18 7.55 13.45
C GLY A 86 -10.00 9.05 13.24
N GLN A 87 -8.78 9.54 13.08
CA GLN A 87 -8.50 10.96 12.78
C GLN A 87 -9.09 11.38 11.43
N PHE A 88 -8.92 10.55 10.40
CA PHE A 88 -9.36 10.85 9.03
C PHE A 88 -10.82 10.47 8.77
N SER A 89 -11.38 9.52 9.52
CA SER A 89 -12.79 9.16 9.46
C SER A 89 -13.71 10.09 10.29
N LYS A 90 -13.15 10.85 11.24
CA LYS A 90 -13.87 11.93 11.97
C LYS A 90 -14.24 13.12 11.10
N MET A 91 -14.06 13.01 9.82
CA MET A 91 -14.46 14.01 8.86
C MET A 91 -15.97 14.16 8.78
N GLY A 92 -16.56 14.65 9.87
CA GLY A 92 -17.99 14.83 10.00
C GLY A 92 -18.75 13.54 10.35
N ALA A 93 -19.97 13.71 10.74
CA ALA A 93 -20.93 12.76 11.24
C ALA A 93 -20.82 11.34 10.70
N SER A 94 -20.55 10.40 11.57
CA SER A 94 -20.83 8.95 11.42
C SER A 94 -20.20 8.24 10.21
N SER A 95 -19.23 7.39 10.47
CA SER A 95 -18.71 6.38 9.51
C SER A 95 -19.83 5.59 8.76
N ALA A 96 -21.04 5.52 9.35
CA ALA A 96 -22.21 4.93 8.72
C ALA A 96 -22.68 5.62 7.42
N LEU A 97 -22.14 6.77 7.06
CA LEU A 97 -22.41 7.46 5.80
C LEU A 97 -21.32 7.24 4.74
N TYR A 98 -20.20 6.63 5.11
CA TYR A 98 -19.03 6.49 4.26
C TYR A 98 -18.83 5.05 3.76
N ASN A 99 -18.26 4.95 2.57
CA ASN A 99 -17.82 3.69 2.00
C ASN A 99 -16.31 3.55 2.11
N SER A 100 -15.84 2.36 2.48
CA SER A 100 -14.42 2.02 2.53
C SER A 100 -14.02 1.07 1.42
N LEU A 101 -12.74 1.11 1.06
CA LEU A 101 -12.09 0.11 0.23
C LEU A 101 -10.83 -0.36 0.97
N GLU A 102 -10.73 -1.66 1.23
CA GLU A 102 -9.51 -2.28 1.72
C GLU A 102 -8.86 -3.10 0.62
N ILE A 103 -7.59 -2.80 0.32
CA ILE A 103 -6.79 -3.48 -0.69
C ILE A 103 -5.82 -4.42 -0.01
N GLY A 104 -5.87 -5.70 -0.38
CA GLY A 104 -5.08 -6.75 0.23
C GLY A 104 -5.49 -7.03 1.68
N PRO A 105 -6.78 -7.22 1.99
CA PRO A 105 -7.26 -7.43 3.36
C PRO A 105 -6.75 -8.73 3.98
N GLY A 106 -6.26 -9.67 3.19
CA GLY A 106 -5.87 -11.00 3.65
C GLY A 106 -7.03 -11.67 4.40
N TYR A 107 -6.79 -12.11 5.63
CA TYR A 107 -7.84 -12.72 6.47
C TYR A 107 -8.61 -11.71 7.34
N GLY A 108 -8.48 -10.42 7.05
CA GLY A 108 -9.31 -9.38 7.64
C GLY A 108 -8.81 -8.84 8.98
N LYS A 109 -7.51 -8.83 9.22
CA LYS A 109 -6.93 -8.27 10.45
C LYS A 109 -7.44 -6.86 10.74
N PHE A 110 -7.45 -6.00 9.72
CA PHE A 110 -7.90 -4.62 9.81
C PHE A 110 -9.34 -4.41 9.35
N SER A 111 -9.94 -5.38 8.65
CA SER A 111 -11.29 -5.26 8.10
C SER A 111 -12.35 -4.96 9.15
N LYS A 112 -12.14 -5.39 10.41
CA LYS A 112 -13.03 -5.09 11.55
C LYS A 112 -13.09 -3.61 11.90
N LEU A 113 -12.11 -2.80 11.53
CA LEU A 113 -12.13 -1.34 11.74
C LEU A 113 -13.20 -0.64 10.90
N PHE A 114 -13.66 -1.30 9.85
CA PHE A 114 -14.66 -0.78 8.92
C PHE A 114 -16.07 -1.36 9.10
N LEU A 115 -16.32 -2.13 10.17
CA LEU A 115 -17.61 -2.78 10.45
C LEU A 115 -18.79 -1.81 10.54
N ALA A 116 -18.55 -0.59 11.00
CA ALA A 116 -19.57 0.46 11.16
C ALA A 116 -19.77 1.32 9.90
N TRP A 117 -19.00 1.08 8.84
CA TRP A 117 -19.10 1.84 7.60
C TRP A 117 -20.30 1.37 6.76
N ARG A 118 -20.83 2.28 5.94
CA ARG A 118 -22.06 2.04 5.17
C ARG A 118 -21.90 0.89 4.17
N LEU A 119 -20.76 0.85 3.49
CA LEU A 119 -20.44 -0.16 2.49
C LEU A 119 -18.93 -0.39 2.49
N ASN A 120 -18.53 -1.65 2.47
CA ASN A 120 -17.15 -2.04 2.51
C ASN A 120 -16.79 -2.85 1.26
N PHE A 121 -15.84 -2.36 0.49
CA PHE A 121 -15.26 -3.04 -0.63
C PHE A 121 -13.95 -3.70 -0.20
N TYR A 122 -13.75 -4.94 -0.61
CA TYR A 122 -12.53 -5.71 -0.36
C TYR A 122 -11.97 -6.19 -1.68
N VAL A 123 -10.72 -5.86 -1.98
CA VAL A 123 -10.02 -6.28 -3.19
C VAL A 123 -8.79 -7.08 -2.79
N ASP A 124 -8.71 -8.33 -3.25
CA ASP A 124 -7.56 -9.21 -3.01
C ASP A 124 -7.25 -10.05 -4.25
N ILE A 125 -6.01 -10.49 -4.40
CA ILE A 125 -5.61 -11.46 -5.44
C ILE A 125 -5.99 -12.90 -5.06
N LEU A 126 -6.33 -13.14 -3.79
CA LEU A 126 -6.63 -14.45 -3.22
C LEU A 126 -8.13 -14.58 -2.90
N PRO A 127 -8.93 -15.19 -3.78
CA PRO A 127 -10.39 -15.27 -3.58
C PRO A 127 -10.79 -16.01 -2.31
N HIS A 128 -9.97 -16.91 -1.77
CA HIS A 128 -10.27 -17.60 -0.52
C HIS A 128 -10.24 -16.68 0.73
N CYS A 129 -9.57 -15.53 0.66
CA CYS A 129 -9.59 -14.51 1.71
C CYS A 129 -11.00 -13.99 1.97
N HIS A 130 -11.83 -13.87 0.92
CA HIS A 130 -13.20 -13.40 1.01
C HIS A 130 -14.04 -14.22 2.00
N SER A 131 -13.92 -15.53 1.97
CA SER A 131 -14.65 -16.42 2.89
C SER A 131 -14.20 -16.26 4.35
N LYS A 132 -12.95 -15.93 4.59
CA LYS A 132 -12.41 -15.68 5.93
C LYS A 132 -12.92 -14.34 6.47
N ILE A 133 -12.86 -13.29 5.66
CA ILE A 133 -13.35 -11.95 6.03
C ILE A 133 -14.86 -12.01 6.30
N LYS A 134 -15.63 -12.68 5.43
CA LYS A 134 -17.08 -12.80 5.59
C LYS A 134 -17.49 -13.37 6.95
N LYS A 135 -16.66 -14.25 7.55
CA LYS A 135 -16.89 -14.82 8.89
C LYS A 135 -16.69 -13.82 10.04
N LEU A 136 -16.01 -12.70 9.81
CA LEU A 136 -15.83 -11.64 10.82
C LEU A 136 -17.10 -10.81 11.01
N PHE A 137 -18.00 -10.84 10.03
CA PHE A 137 -19.22 -10.07 10.00
C PHE A 137 -20.42 -10.94 10.35
N ASN A 138 -21.41 -10.39 11.02
CA ASN A 138 -22.68 -11.10 11.19
C ASN A 138 -23.47 -11.16 9.86
N PRO A 139 -24.38 -12.13 9.70
CA PRO A 139 -25.10 -12.32 8.44
C PRO A 139 -25.88 -11.09 7.95
N GLN A 140 -26.41 -10.23 8.86
CA GLN A 140 -27.10 -9.02 8.49
C GLN A 140 -26.18 -7.95 7.86
N GLN A 141 -24.88 -8.01 8.15
CA GLN A 141 -23.89 -7.10 7.61
C GLN A 141 -23.40 -7.52 6.21
N HIS A 142 -23.60 -8.77 5.80
CA HIS A 142 -23.08 -9.28 4.52
C HIS A 142 -23.60 -8.49 3.30
N LYS A 143 -24.78 -7.90 3.36
CA LYS A 143 -25.30 -7.04 2.29
C LYS A 143 -24.53 -5.73 2.11
N TYR A 144 -23.72 -5.36 3.09
CA TYR A 144 -22.88 -4.14 3.09
C TYR A 144 -21.41 -4.45 2.78
N ILE A 145 -21.12 -5.65 2.30
CA ILE A 145 -19.77 -6.10 1.97
C ILE A 145 -19.74 -6.54 0.53
N LYS A 146 -18.73 -6.09 -0.21
CA LYS A 146 -18.47 -6.50 -1.59
C LYS A 146 -17.04 -6.97 -1.71
N PHE A 147 -16.85 -8.12 -2.35
CA PHE A 147 -15.55 -8.73 -2.60
C PHE A 147 -15.24 -8.75 -4.08
N TYR A 148 -14.03 -8.36 -4.43
CA TYR A 148 -13.53 -8.41 -5.79
C TYR A 148 -12.17 -9.09 -5.81
N THR A 149 -11.96 -9.94 -6.79
CA THR A 149 -10.65 -10.51 -7.07
C THR A 149 -9.99 -9.68 -8.15
N THR A 150 -8.75 -9.26 -7.91
CA THR A 150 -7.93 -8.58 -8.91
C THR A 150 -6.81 -9.49 -9.37
N ASP A 151 -6.33 -9.28 -10.56
CA ASP A 151 -5.13 -9.94 -11.05
C ASP A 151 -3.84 -9.19 -10.68
N ARG A 152 -3.89 -7.85 -10.41
CA ARG A 152 -2.73 -7.07 -9.94
C ARG A 152 -3.05 -5.67 -9.39
N THR A 153 -3.35 -4.71 -10.25
CA THR A 153 -3.24 -3.26 -9.97
C THR A 153 -4.54 -2.50 -10.24
N ALA A 154 -5.66 -3.18 -10.13
CA ALA A 154 -6.96 -2.59 -10.41
C ALA A 154 -7.98 -2.86 -9.30
N CYS A 155 -8.99 -2.02 -9.24
CA CYS A 155 -10.20 -2.17 -8.42
C CYS A 155 -11.38 -2.53 -9.34
N PRO A 156 -11.45 -3.76 -9.87
CA PRO A 156 -12.40 -4.14 -10.88
C PRO A 156 -13.83 -4.00 -10.36
N GLU A 157 -14.74 -3.60 -11.23
CA GLU A 157 -16.18 -3.51 -10.94
C GLU A 157 -16.58 -2.52 -9.83
N ILE A 158 -15.65 -1.87 -9.16
CA ILE A 158 -15.98 -0.79 -8.22
C ILE A 158 -16.34 0.45 -9.03
N PRO A 159 -17.52 1.04 -8.81
CA PRO A 159 -17.94 2.22 -9.55
C PRO A 159 -17.07 3.45 -9.30
N ASP A 160 -17.04 4.36 -10.27
CA ASP A 160 -16.38 5.65 -10.12
C ASP A 160 -16.98 6.46 -8.97
N ASN A 161 -16.12 7.15 -8.23
CA ASN A 161 -16.49 7.99 -7.10
C ASN A 161 -17.41 7.26 -6.08
N ALA A 162 -17.08 6.01 -5.78
CA ALA A 162 -17.86 5.15 -4.88
C ALA A 162 -17.29 5.10 -3.45
N VAL A 163 -16.04 5.53 -3.24
CA VAL A 163 -15.28 5.28 -2.03
C VAL A 163 -14.84 6.59 -1.38
N ASN A 164 -15.04 6.69 -0.07
CA ASN A 164 -14.60 7.83 0.75
C ASN A 164 -13.20 7.64 1.32
N PHE A 165 -12.86 6.39 1.62
CA PHE A 165 -11.61 6.05 2.30
C PHE A 165 -11.04 4.75 1.77
N VAL A 166 -9.78 4.78 1.35
CA VAL A 166 -9.02 3.59 0.94
C VAL A 166 -8.00 3.26 2.00
N PHE A 167 -7.91 2.01 2.35
CA PHE A 167 -6.93 1.48 3.28
C PHE A 167 -6.19 0.30 2.68
N SER A 168 -4.89 0.23 2.93
CA SER A 168 -4.08 -0.95 2.59
C SER A 168 -2.90 -1.07 3.55
N TRP A 169 -2.74 -2.25 4.13
CA TRP A 169 -1.63 -2.54 5.02
C TRP A 169 -0.97 -3.86 4.63
N ASP A 170 0.37 -3.90 4.64
CA ASP A 170 1.17 -5.07 4.23
C ASP A 170 0.91 -5.56 2.78
N THR A 171 0.52 -4.67 1.86
CA THR A 171 0.28 -5.00 0.45
C THR A 171 1.19 -4.21 -0.49
N PHE A 172 1.22 -2.88 -0.37
CA PHE A 172 2.03 -2.04 -1.26
C PHE A 172 3.55 -2.24 -1.17
N PRO A 173 4.15 -2.72 -0.06
CA PRO A 173 5.56 -3.10 -0.05
C PRO A 173 5.94 -4.17 -1.08
N PHE A 174 4.97 -4.96 -1.54
CA PHE A 174 5.18 -6.01 -2.55
C PHE A 174 5.06 -5.53 -3.99
N PHE A 175 4.71 -4.26 -4.22
CA PHE A 175 4.54 -3.70 -5.55
C PHE A 175 5.77 -2.93 -6.00
N THR A 176 6.09 -3.03 -7.30
CA THR A 176 7.04 -2.13 -7.93
C THR A 176 6.49 -0.71 -7.97
N GLN A 177 7.34 0.29 -8.23
CA GLN A 177 6.89 1.67 -8.36
C GLN A 177 5.89 1.86 -9.50
N GLU A 178 6.06 1.12 -10.60
CA GLU A 178 5.13 1.09 -11.74
C GLU A 178 3.77 0.54 -11.30
N HIS A 179 3.74 -0.60 -10.62
CA HIS A 179 2.50 -1.19 -10.10
C HIS A 179 1.80 -0.27 -9.09
N ILE A 180 2.56 0.40 -8.21
CA ILE A 180 2.00 1.40 -7.29
C ILE A 180 1.34 2.52 -8.08
N LYS A 181 2.01 3.04 -9.11
CA LYS A 181 1.48 4.12 -9.96
C LYS A 181 0.19 3.71 -10.66
N GLU A 182 0.18 2.55 -11.29
CA GLU A 182 -1.02 1.99 -11.95
C GLU A 182 -2.18 1.83 -10.96
N TYR A 183 -1.90 1.26 -9.79
CA TYR A 183 -2.92 1.07 -8.76
C TYR A 183 -3.49 2.41 -8.27
N LEU A 184 -2.63 3.40 -8.02
CA LEU A 184 -3.07 4.74 -7.58
C LEU A 184 -3.89 5.46 -8.66
N GLN A 185 -3.60 5.24 -9.96
CA GLN A 185 -4.40 5.76 -11.06
C GLN A 185 -5.81 5.17 -11.06
N ASP A 186 -5.95 3.86 -10.83
CA ASP A 186 -7.27 3.23 -10.77
C ASP A 186 -8.01 3.57 -9.47
N ILE A 187 -7.32 3.64 -8.32
CA ILE A 187 -7.88 4.15 -7.06
C ILE A 187 -8.42 5.59 -7.24
N TYR A 188 -7.75 6.41 -8.05
CA TYR A 188 -8.22 7.77 -8.32
C TYR A 188 -9.62 7.81 -8.94
N ARG A 189 -9.93 6.85 -9.80
CA ARG A 189 -11.25 6.70 -10.39
C ARG A 189 -12.32 6.41 -9.34
N VAL A 190 -12.04 5.46 -8.44
CA VAL A 190 -13.05 4.96 -7.47
C VAL A 190 -13.22 5.86 -6.26
N VAL A 191 -12.20 6.64 -5.92
CA VAL A 191 -12.26 7.56 -4.76
C VAL A 191 -13.03 8.83 -5.12
N LEU A 192 -13.90 9.27 -4.22
CA LEU A 192 -14.60 10.56 -4.29
C LEU A 192 -13.61 11.72 -4.22
N PRO A 193 -13.89 12.86 -4.91
CA PRO A 193 -13.20 14.10 -4.63
C PRO A 193 -13.24 14.43 -3.13
N GLY A 194 -12.09 14.72 -2.51
CA GLY A 194 -11.93 14.90 -1.07
C GLY A 194 -11.78 13.61 -0.26
N GLY A 195 -11.86 12.46 -0.89
CA GLY A 195 -11.63 11.17 -0.23
C GLY A 195 -10.15 10.92 0.08
N TYR A 196 -9.89 10.09 1.10
CA TYR A 196 -8.56 9.83 1.63
C TYR A 196 -8.08 8.43 1.33
N ILE A 197 -6.77 8.31 1.21
CA ILE A 197 -6.06 7.05 1.01
C ILE A 197 -5.00 6.93 2.11
N PHE A 198 -4.98 5.79 2.80
CA PHE A 198 -4.00 5.45 3.82
C PHE A 198 -3.36 4.11 3.49
N ILE A 199 -2.09 4.11 3.14
CA ILE A 199 -1.36 2.91 2.74
C ILE A 199 -0.05 2.75 3.50
N HIS A 200 0.31 1.49 3.79
CA HIS A 200 1.65 1.09 4.18
C HIS A 200 2.51 0.87 2.93
N TYR A 201 3.75 1.34 2.94
CA TYR A 201 4.71 1.17 1.85
C TYR A 201 6.12 0.87 2.39
N ALA A 202 6.97 0.23 1.59
CA ALA A 202 8.38 0.05 1.93
C ALA A 202 9.13 1.37 1.77
N ASN A 203 9.98 1.73 2.76
CA ASN A 203 10.88 2.86 2.67
C ASN A 203 12.31 2.41 2.90
N CYS A 204 13.01 2.07 1.82
CA CYS A 204 14.37 1.56 1.82
C CYS A 204 15.45 2.60 2.19
N GLU A 205 15.07 3.83 2.56
CA GLU A 205 15.94 4.76 3.28
C GLU A 205 16.21 4.28 4.71
N TYR A 206 15.43 3.32 5.23
CA TYR A 206 15.63 2.66 6.51
C TYR A 206 16.22 1.25 6.33
N ASP A 207 17.16 0.90 7.19
CA ASP A 207 17.94 -0.36 7.10
C ASP A 207 17.05 -1.61 7.09
N ARG A 208 15.96 -1.63 7.85
CA ARG A 208 15.03 -2.76 7.90
C ARG A 208 14.39 -3.01 6.54
N ASP A 209 13.81 -1.98 5.94
CA ASP A 209 13.08 -2.11 4.69
C ASP A 209 14.04 -2.41 3.53
N LEU A 210 15.22 -1.79 3.56
CA LEU A 210 16.30 -2.10 2.63
C LEU A 210 16.75 -3.57 2.77
N HIS A 211 16.83 -4.08 4.00
CA HIS A 211 17.17 -5.50 4.23
C HIS A 211 16.10 -6.44 3.64
N GLU A 212 14.81 -6.17 3.89
CA GLU A 212 13.72 -6.97 3.32
C GLU A 212 13.69 -6.89 1.79
N SER A 213 13.99 -5.72 1.22
CA SER A 213 14.10 -5.52 -0.22
C SER A 213 15.27 -6.31 -0.81
N LYS A 214 16.46 -6.27 -0.20
CA LYS A 214 17.63 -7.06 -0.63
C LYS A 214 17.40 -8.58 -0.58
N ARG A 215 16.52 -9.03 0.30
CA ARG A 215 16.09 -10.45 0.38
C ARG A 215 15.00 -10.82 -0.63
N GLY A 216 14.49 -9.83 -1.39
CA GLY A 216 13.42 -10.04 -2.35
C GLY A 216 12.03 -10.22 -1.74
N TYR A 217 11.84 -9.89 -0.46
CA TYR A 217 10.51 -9.90 0.15
C TYR A 217 9.70 -8.66 -0.19
N TRP A 218 10.34 -7.47 -0.18
CA TRP A 218 9.71 -6.21 -0.56
C TRP A 218 10.35 -5.62 -1.81
N ASN A 219 9.61 -4.86 -2.56
CA ASN A 219 10.18 -4.10 -3.66
C ASN A 219 10.87 -2.83 -3.13
N TYR A 220 11.91 -2.42 -3.84
CA TYR A 220 12.64 -1.21 -3.49
C TYR A 220 11.77 0.03 -3.73
N ASN A 221 11.60 0.82 -2.67
CA ASN A 221 10.95 2.12 -2.74
C ASN A 221 11.59 3.07 -1.72
N THR A 222 11.36 4.37 -1.88
CA THR A 222 11.81 5.41 -0.95
C THR A 222 10.68 6.38 -0.66
N LYS A 223 10.79 7.14 0.41
CA LYS A 223 9.81 8.19 0.72
C LYS A 223 9.67 9.18 -0.44
N SER A 224 10.80 9.63 -1.01
CA SER A 224 10.80 10.59 -2.13
C SER A 224 10.18 10.02 -3.39
N ALA A 225 10.46 8.74 -3.73
CA ALA A 225 9.85 8.10 -4.88
C ALA A 225 8.33 7.91 -4.69
N MET A 226 7.91 7.48 -3.50
CA MET A 226 6.50 7.33 -3.17
C MET A 226 5.75 8.66 -3.23
N GLU A 227 6.32 9.72 -2.65
CA GLU A 227 5.75 11.07 -2.70
C GLU A 227 5.60 11.58 -4.14
N LYS A 228 6.59 11.32 -4.99
CA LYS A 228 6.55 11.65 -6.41
C LYS A 228 5.41 10.93 -7.12
N ILE A 229 5.27 9.61 -6.92
CA ILE A 229 4.20 8.80 -7.53
C ILE A 229 2.83 9.32 -7.10
N ILE A 230 2.62 9.61 -5.81
CA ILE A 230 1.36 10.15 -5.26
C ILE A 230 1.01 11.47 -5.97
N LYS A 231 1.97 12.39 -6.11
CA LYS A 231 1.74 13.69 -6.78
C LYS A 231 1.48 13.53 -8.28
N GLU A 232 2.23 12.67 -8.97
CA GLU A 232 2.05 12.41 -10.41
C GLU A 232 0.70 11.76 -10.72
N THR A 233 0.11 11.05 -9.77
CA THR A 233 -1.22 10.46 -9.90
C THR A 233 -2.36 11.39 -9.48
N GLY A 234 -2.04 12.66 -9.16
CA GLY A 234 -3.02 13.73 -8.95
C GLY A 234 -3.49 13.90 -7.51
N TYR A 235 -2.85 13.28 -6.54
CA TYR A 235 -3.21 13.40 -5.13
C TYR A 235 -2.40 14.48 -4.39
N ASN A 236 -2.99 15.02 -3.33
CA ASN A 236 -2.32 15.85 -2.33
C ASN A 236 -1.78 14.98 -1.21
N VAL A 237 -0.48 15.04 -0.96
CA VAL A 237 0.14 14.39 0.19
C VAL A 237 -0.28 15.11 1.46
N ILE A 238 -0.80 14.38 2.44
CA ILE A 238 -1.21 14.90 3.74
C ILE A 238 -0.15 14.58 4.79
N GLU A 239 0.27 13.32 4.84
CA GLU A 239 1.23 12.86 5.84
C GLU A 239 2.01 11.67 5.31
N MET A 240 3.31 11.65 5.56
CA MET A 240 4.17 10.48 5.31
C MET A 240 5.12 10.31 6.49
N ASP A 241 4.94 9.23 7.25
CA ASP A 241 5.66 8.98 8.49
C ASP A 241 5.79 7.46 8.74
N GLN A 242 6.30 7.08 9.91
CA GLN A 242 6.33 5.69 10.36
C GLN A 242 5.83 5.54 11.80
N PHE A 243 5.14 4.47 12.08
CA PHE A 243 4.73 4.13 13.45
C PHE A 243 5.85 3.44 14.25
N THR A 244 6.59 2.58 13.56
CA THR A 244 7.74 1.82 14.06
C THR A 244 8.61 1.46 12.86
N PRO A 245 9.87 1.03 13.06
CA PRO A 245 10.71 0.55 11.96
C PRO A 245 9.98 -0.49 11.09
N GLY A 246 9.87 -0.23 9.79
CA GLY A 246 9.18 -1.06 8.81
C GLY A 246 7.66 -0.92 8.79
N ALA A 247 7.10 0.08 9.47
CA ALA A 247 5.68 0.42 9.42
C ALA A 247 5.50 1.84 8.88
N ASN A 248 6.09 2.09 7.69
CA ASN A 248 6.00 3.37 7.01
C ASN A 248 4.64 3.52 6.35
N TYR A 249 4.08 4.70 6.41
CA TYR A 249 2.78 4.96 5.82
C TYR A 249 2.73 6.28 5.07
N ALA A 250 1.81 6.35 4.14
CA ALA A 250 1.43 7.56 3.44
C ALA A 250 -0.08 7.76 3.55
N ILE A 251 -0.48 8.99 3.89
CA ILE A 251 -1.85 9.46 3.85
C ILE A 251 -1.91 10.58 2.83
N PHE A 252 -2.82 10.46 1.88
CA PHE A 252 -3.00 11.43 0.82
C PHE A 252 -4.46 11.53 0.42
N GLN A 253 -4.83 12.59 -0.29
CA GLN A 253 -6.20 12.95 -0.56
C GLN A 253 -6.40 13.24 -2.05
N LYS A 254 -7.48 12.74 -2.63
CA LYS A 254 -7.95 13.22 -3.92
C LYS A 254 -8.44 14.65 -3.79
N PRO A 255 -7.99 15.59 -4.62
CA PRO A 255 -8.46 16.98 -4.56
C PRO A 255 -9.99 17.10 -4.57
N GLY A 256 -10.54 17.96 -3.72
CA GLY A 256 -11.98 18.16 -3.55
C GLY A 256 -12.32 18.72 -2.17
N ASN A 257 -13.59 18.73 -1.82
CA ASN A 257 -14.05 19.18 -0.51
C ASN A 257 -13.71 18.15 0.56
N ASP A 258 -13.28 18.60 1.73
CA ASP A 258 -12.82 17.75 2.85
C ASP A 258 -13.90 16.87 3.50
N ASN A 259 -15.06 16.79 2.97
CA ASN A 259 -16.16 15.97 3.51
C ASN A 259 -17.08 15.43 2.43
N PRO A 260 -16.59 14.50 1.59
CA PRO A 260 -17.40 13.96 0.51
C PRO A 260 -18.47 13.01 1.06
N VAL A 261 -19.67 13.51 1.25
CA VAL A 261 -20.82 12.67 1.58
C VAL A 261 -21.44 12.14 0.29
N LEU A 262 -21.63 10.84 0.20
CA LEU A 262 -22.34 10.21 -0.91
C LEU A 262 -23.86 10.46 -0.75
N TYR A 263 -24.38 11.47 -1.45
CA TYR A 263 -25.82 11.72 -1.50
C TYR A 263 -26.58 10.83 -2.49
N LYS A 264 -25.87 10.14 -3.38
CA LYS A 264 -26.49 9.22 -4.34
C LYS A 264 -26.38 7.78 -3.86
N VAL A 265 -27.47 7.05 -3.94
CA VAL A 265 -27.43 5.59 -3.79
C VAL A 265 -26.65 5.04 -4.97
N ILE A 266 -25.51 4.41 -4.67
CA ILE A 266 -24.75 3.69 -5.69
C ILE A 266 -25.49 2.38 -5.92
N GLU A 267 -26.06 2.21 -7.12
CA GLU A 267 -26.57 0.92 -7.55
C GLU A 267 -25.38 0.01 -7.80
N ILE A 268 -25.16 -0.93 -6.91
CA ILE A 268 -24.14 -1.95 -7.08
C ILE A 268 -24.82 -3.12 -7.78
N PRO A 269 -24.30 -3.58 -8.93
CA PRO A 269 -24.85 -4.75 -9.60
C PRO A 269 -24.95 -5.93 -8.64
N ALA A 270 -26.04 -6.69 -8.75
CA ALA A 270 -26.17 -7.93 -7.99
C ALA A 270 -25.02 -8.88 -8.36
N GLU A 271 -24.51 -9.60 -7.37
CA GLU A 271 -23.53 -10.67 -7.62
C GLU A 271 -24.13 -11.65 -8.64
N LYS A 272 -23.39 -11.94 -9.72
CA LYS A 272 -23.78 -12.96 -10.71
C LYS A 272 -23.47 -14.34 -10.16
#